data_f3c00fdb9681e3f5e557fcd9197cdcb5
#
_entry.id   f3c00fdb9681e3f5e557fcd9197cdcb5
#
_cell.length_a   1.000
_cell.length_b   1.000
_cell.length_c   1.000
_cell.angle_alpha   90.00
_cell.angle_beta   90.00
_cell.angle_gamma   90.00
#
_symmetry.space_group_name_H-M   'P 1'
#
loop_
_entity.id
_entity.type
_entity.pdbx_description
1 polymer ?
#
loop_
_entity_poly.entity_id
_entity_poly.type
_entity_poly.pdbx_seq_one_letter_code
_entity_poly.pdbx_strand_id
1 'polypeptide(L)'
;MSETFENRDMAGVVFHNVNLAGAVFDDVNLSGGRIHNANLTNFNIEDAYIKGLTVFGFRIDELIEAELDRRDPERVRLRMADCYDPECVRAVLKHLVEVRAGFRTFLREADPALLSTRPDPENWSVIENLRHLIFAEDLYLNRWLLQNDEPWCKLGLRPAFLGDEPRYADVGSQPCEDIETLLAAWDAIHARMMAFVATVSAEELHRDTSKLDFGQGTVGRVLQTLSRHDLEHIRQAEAAVTQLSQSAGR
;
A
#
# COMPACT_ATOMS: atom_id res chain seq x y z
N MET A 1 -2.27 29.70 20.98
CA MET A 1 -1.76 28.40 21.48
C MET A 1 -2.46 27.32 20.66
N SER A 2 -1.71 26.43 20.04
CA SER A 2 -2.28 25.24 19.40
C SER A 2 -2.60 24.22 20.50
N GLU A 3 -3.79 23.64 20.45
CA GLU A 3 -4.17 22.53 21.33
C GLU A 3 -4.01 21.24 20.55
N THR A 4 -3.33 20.23 21.15
CA THR A 4 -3.11 18.92 20.54
C THR A 4 -3.89 17.87 21.32
N PHE A 5 -4.63 17.02 20.60
CA PHE A 5 -5.35 15.87 21.14
C PHE A 5 -4.67 14.61 20.63
N GLU A 6 -3.93 13.93 21.48
CA GLU A 6 -3.20 12.71 21.13
C GLU A 6 -3.67 11.52 21.96
N ASN A 7 -3.76 10.34 21.34
CA ASN A 7 -4.08 9.07 22.00
C ASN A 7 -5.37 9.12 22.84
N ARG A 8 -6.41 9.82 22.33
CA ARG A 8 -7.68 9.98 23.01
C ARG A 8 -8.82 9.35 22.22
N ASP A 9 -9.73 8.69 22.92
CA ASP A 9 -11.03 8.34 22.36
C ASP A 9 -11.94 9.59 22.37
N MET A 10 -12.26 10.09 21.18
CA MET A 10 -13.16 11.21 20.96
C MET A 10 -14.39 10.79 20.14
N ALA A 11 -14.74 9.52 20.15
CA ALA A 11 -15.92 9.02 19.44
C ALA A 11 -17.18 9.77 19.88
N GLY A 12 -17.98 10.20 18.89
CA GLY A 12 -19.21 10.95 19.15
C GLY A 12 -19.02 12.45 19.50
N VAL A 13 -17.80 12.98 19.48
CA VAL A 13 -17.58 14.42 19.69
C VAL A 13 -18.32 15.25 18.65
N VAL A 14 -18.84 16.40 19.06
CA VAL A 14 -19.52 17.36 18.19
C VAL A 14 -18.79 18.70 18.23
N PHE A 15 -18.30 19.13 17.07
CA PHE A 15 -17.83 20.50 16.87
C PHE A 15 -18.98 21.33 16.28
N HIS A 16 -19.49 22.28 17.04
CA HIS A 16 -20.59 23.13 16.61
C HIS A 16 -20.21 24.60 16.75
N ASN A 17 -20.30 25.33 15.63
CA ASN A 17 -19.98 26.75 15.56
C ASN A 17 -18.55 27.09 16.05
N VAL A 18 -17.57 26.32 15.61
CA VAL A 18 -16.15 26.48 15.95
C VAL A 18 -15.33 26.85 14.71
N ASN A 19 -14.22 27.52 14.91
CA ASN A 19 -13.22 27.77 13.88
C ASN A 19 -12.10 26.75 14.00
N LEU A 20 -12.01 25.85 13.03
CA LEU A 20 -10.95 24.83 12.89
C LEU A 20 -10.02 25.12 11.69
N ALA A 21 -9.93 26.40 11.26
CA ALA A 21 -9.03 26.76 10.17
C ALA A 21 -7.58 26.40 10.53
N GLY A 22 -6.90 25.66 9.63
CA GLY A 22 -5.54 25.17 9.85
C GLY A 22 -5.42 23.96 10.78
N ALA A 23 -6.54 23.34 11.19
CA ALA A 23 -6.49 22.09 11.93
C ALA A 23 -5.93 20.95 11.06
N VAL A 24 -5.11 20.11 11.66
CA VAL A 24 -4.57 18.88 11.06
C VAL A 24 -5.23 17.69 11.73
N PHE A 25 -5.68 16.74 10.92
CA PHE A 25 -6.19 15.44 11.35
C PHE A 25 -5.23 14.39 10.80
N ASP A 26 -4.34 13.90 11.66
CA ASP A 26 -3.30 12.95 11.33
C ASP A 26 -3.55 11.64 12.08
N ASP A 27 -3.51 10.50 11.36
CA ASP A 27 -3.77 9.15 11.87
C ASP A 27 -5.08 9.05 12.69
N VAL A 28 -6.16 9.63 12.18
CA VAL A 28 -7.46 9.69 12.86
C VAL A 28 -8.50 8.76 12.20
N ASN A 29 -9.33 8.13 13.01
CA ASN A 29 -10.50 7.40 12.54
C ASN A 29 -11.73 8.30 12.55
N LEU A 30 -12.16 8.77 11.36
CA LEU A 30 -13.38 9.57 11.17
C LEU A 30 -14.55 8.75 10.59
N SER A 31 -14.50 7.41 10.64
CA SER A 31 -15.55 6.56 10.07
C SER A 31 -16.92 6.85 10.70
N GLY A 32 -17.97 6.93 9.86
CA GLY A 32 -19.31 7.30 10.30
C GLY A 32 -19.50 8.78 10.66
N GLY A 33 -18.43 9.58 10.59
CA GLY A 33 -18.48 11.01 10.84
C GLY A 33 -19.28 11.79 9.79
N ARG A 34 -19.75 12.99 10.14
CA ARG A 34 -20.49 13.89 9.25
C ARG A 34 -19.96 15.30 9.36
N ILE A 35 -19.64 15.89 8.22
CA ILE A 35 -19.35 17.33 8.08
C ILE A 35 -20.58 17.98 7.44
N HIS A 36 -21.16 18.98 8.11
CA HIS A 36 -22.36 19.66 7.64
C HIS A 36 -22.20 21.17 7.81
N ASN A 37 -22.56 21.94 6.77
CA ASN A 37 -22.52 23.40 6.78
C ASN A 37 -21.12 23.95 7.16
N ALA A 38 -20.07 23.41 6.53
CA ALA A 38 -18.68 23.76 6.77
C ALA A 38 -18.06 24.51 5.58
N ASN A 39 -17.10 25.37 5.86
CA ASN A 39 -16.20 25.91 4.84
C ASN A 39 -14.97 25.00 4.74
N LEU A 40 -14.83 24.31 3.61
CA LEU A 40 -13.72 23.40 3.32
C LEU A 40 -12.79 23.96 2.21
N THR A 41 -12.72 25.27 2.05
CA THR A 41 -11.82 25.91 1.08
C THR A 41 -10.37 25.54 1.40
N ASN A 42 -9.65 25.00 0.40
CA ASN A 42 -8.28 24.53 0.52
C ASN A 42 -8.08 23.38 1.54
N PHE A 43 -9.15 22.64 1.86
CA PHE A 43 -9.05 21.43 2.67
C PHE A 43 -8.49 20.29 1.79
N ASN A 44 -7.45 19.62 2.29
CA ASN A 44 -6.82 18.52 1.61
C ASN A 44 -7.13 17.20 2.31
N ILE A 45 -7.30 16.11 1.56
CA ILE A 45 -7.44 14.74 2.07
C ILE A 45 -6.44 13.90 1.30
N GLU A 46 -5.41 13.43 1.99
CA GLU A 46 -4.33 12.60 1.44
C GLU A 46 -4.26 11.30 2.24
N ASP A 47 -3.74 10.23 1.64
CA ASP A 47 -3.49 8.91 2.23
C ASP A 47 -4.67 8.37 3.08
N ALA A 48 -5.90 8.64 2.65
CA ALA A 48 -7.09 8.33 3.40
C ALA A 48 -7.85 7.11 2.84
N TYR A 49 -8.35 6.25 3.74
CA TYR A 49 -9.29 5.21 3.37
C TYR A 49 -10.70 5.80 3.23
N ILE A 50 -11.12 6.10 2.00
CA ILE A 50 -12.32 6.87 1.67
C ILE A 50 -13.52 6.02 1.24
N LYS A 51 -13.52 4.71 1.48
CA LYS A 51 -14.63 3.84 1.06
C LYS A 51 -15.96 4.31 1.65
N GLY A 52 -16.91 4.60 0.76
CA GLY A 52 -18.24 5.09 1.15
C GLY A 52 -18.30 6.60 1.41
N LEU A 53 -17.20 7.35 1.24
CA LEU A 53 -17.22 8.81 1.36
C LEU A 53 -18.19 9.41 0.33
N THR A 54 -19.05 10.30 0.81
CA THR A 54 -19.96 11.05 -0.05
C THR A 54 -19.78 12.57 0.14
N VAL A 55 -19.82 13.31 -0.97
CA VAL A 55 -19.88 14.77 -0.97
C VAL A 55 -21.07 15.18 -1.83
N PHE A 56 -22.00 15.96 -1.27
CA PHE A 56 -23.28 16.32 -1.93
C PHE A 56 -24.07 15.11 -2.45
N GLY A 57 -23.94 13.96 -1.79
CA GLY A 57 -24.59 12.71 -2.20
C GLY A 57 -23.85 11.90 -3.28
N PHE A 58 -22.78 12.44 -3.87
CA PHE A 58 -21.95 11.69 -4.82
C PHE A 58 -20.95 10.79 -4.09
N ARG A 59 -20.77 9.57 -4.58
CA ARG A 59 -19.77 8.62 -4.12
C ARG A 59 -18.39 9.07 -4.63
N ILE A 60 -17.59 9.64 -3.73
CA ILE A 60 -16.27 10.19 -4.09
C ILE A 60 -15.26 9.08 -4.34
N ASP A 61 -15.32 8.01 -3.58
CA ASP A 61 -14.49 6.82 -3.78
C ASP A 61 -14.64 6.26 -5.21
N GLU A 62 -15.87 6.16 -5.72
CA GLU A 62 -16.14 5.66 -7.09
C GLU A 62 -15.61 6.64 -8.16
N LEU A 63 -15.77 7.94 -7.94
CA LEU A 63 -15.27 8.95 -8.88
C LEU A 63 -13.74 8.98 -8.93
N ILE A 64 -13.08 8.87 -7.78
CA ILE A 64 -11.61 8.83 -7.70
C ILE A 64 -11.10 7.54 -8.34
N GLU A 65 -11.67 6.38 -8.04
CA GLU A 65 -11.28 5.10 -8.67
C GLU A 65 -11.39 5.18 -10.20
N ALA A 66 -12.49 5.73 -10.73
CA ALA A 66 -12.68 5.88 -12.17
C ALA A 66 -11.64 6.81 -12.81
N GLU A 67 -11.27 7.90 -12.15
CA GLU A 67 -10.25 8.81 -12.66
C GLU A 67 -8.83 8.22 -12.56
N LEU A 68 -8.53 7.48 -11.48
CA LEU A 68 -7.25 6.77 -11.35
C LEU A 68 -7.12 5.69 -12.44
N ASP A 69 -8.17 4.94 -12.71
CA ASP A 69 -8.19 3.93 -13.79
C ASP A 69 -7.98 4.57 -15.17
N ARG A 70 -8.55 5.75 -15.38
CA ARG A 70 -8.37 6.50 -16.64
C ARG A 70 -6.92 6.98 -16.81
N ARG A 71 -6.25 7.37 -15.70
CA ARG A 71 -4.85 7.84 -15.71
C ARG A 71 -3.84 6.70 -15.83
N ASP A 72 -4.12 5.57 -15.18
CA ASP A 72 -3.25 4.39 -15.20
C ASP A 72 -4.04 3.14 -15.61
N PRO A 73 -4.02 2.77 -16.91
CA PRO A 73 -4.71 1.58 -17.42
C PRO A 73 -4.21 0.26 -16.79
N GLU A 74 -3.01 0.23 -16.22
CA GLU A 74 -2.49 -0.97 -15.52
C GLU A 74 -3.33 -1.31 -14.28
N ARG A 75 -3.92 -0.32 -13.62
CA ARG A 75 -4.86 -0.53 -12.51
C ARG A 75 -6.04 -1.41 -12.92
N VAL A 76 -6.55 -1.20 -14.14
CA VAL A 76 -7.66 -2.00 -14.69
C VAL A 76 -7.20 -3.42 -15.02
N ARG A 77 -6.01 -3.58 -15.61
CA ARG A 77 -5.44 -4.89 -15.96
C ARG A 77 -5.10 -5.74 -14.73
N LEU A 78 -4.68 -5.10 -13.63
CA LEU A 78 -4.39 -5.76 -12.36
C LEU A 78 -5.61 -5.92 -11.44
N ARG A 79 -6.80 -5.49 -11.90
CA ARG A 79 -8.04 -5.73 -11.17
C ARG A 79 -8.55 -7.13 -11.48
N MET A 80 -8.66 -7.98 -10.47
CA MET A 80 -9.30 -9.28 -10.59
C MET A 80 -10.81 -9.12 -10.74
N ALA A 81 -11.36 -9.52 -11.87
CA ALA A 81 -12.80 -9.54 -12.09
C ALA A 81 -13.49 -10.53 -11.14
N ASP A 82 -12.85 -11.67 -10.89
CA ASP A 82 -13.25 -12.68 -9.91
C ASP A 82 -12.01 -13.22 -9.19
N CYS A 83 -11.83 -12.84 -7.92
CA CYS A 83 -10.72 -13.31 -7.10
C CYS A 83 -10.91 -14.76 -6.59
N TYR A 84 -12.01 -15.41 -6.91
CA TYR A 84 -12.30 -16.81 -6.59
C TYR A 84 -12.18 -17.74 -7.80
N ASP A 85 -11.95 -17.19 -8.99
CA ASP A 85 -11.60 -17.96 -10.19
C ASP A 85 -10.08 -18.11 -10.29
N PRO A 86 -9.54 -19.34 -10.18
CA PRO A 86 -8.09 -19.57 -10.28
C PRO A 86 -7.48 -19.11 -11.61
N GLU A 87 -8.21 -19.15 -12.73
CA GLU A 87 -7.71 -18.68 -14.02
C GLU A 87 -7.60 -17.14 -14.05
N CYS A 88 -8.60 -16.44 -13.52
CA CYS A 88 -8.57 -14.99 -13.37
C CYS A 88 -7.40 -14.56 -12.48
N VAL A 89 -7.19 -15.21 -11.34
CA VAL A 89 -6.07 -14.94 -10.42
C VAL A 89 -4.73 -15.15 -11.11
N ARG A 90 -4.54 -16.29 -11.81
CA ARG A 90 -3.30 -16.58 -12.56
C ARG A 90 -3.02 -15.54 -13.64
N ALA A 91 -4.04 -15.15 -14.40
CA ALA A 91 -3.89 -14.19 -15.49
C ALA A 91 -3.44 -12.82 -14.96
N VAL A 92 -4.07 -12.32 -13.89
CA VAL A 92 -3.73 -11.03 -13.27
C VAL A 92 -2.33 -11.06 -12.67
N LEU A 93 -1.96 -12.10 -11.90
CA LEU A 93 -0.64 -12.16 -11.30
C LEU A 93 0.48 -12.42 -12.32
N LYS A 94 0.18 -13.10 -13.43
CA LYS A 94 1.12 -13.16 -14.55
C LYS A 94 1.38 -11.76 -15.14
N HIS A 95 0.34 -10.92 -15.27
CA HIS A 95 0.52 -9.54 -15.73
C HIS A 95 1.32 -8.70 -14.71
N LEU A 96 1.13 -8.92 -13.42
CA LEU A 96 1.95 -8.28 -12.37
C LEU A 96 3.45 -8.58 -12.56
N VAL A 97 3.82 -9.79 -12.98
CA VAL A 97 5.23 -10.13 -13.30
C VAL A 97 5.78 -9.21 -14.40
N GLU A 98 4.98 -8.89 -15.42
CA GLU A 98 5.38 -7.98 -16.51
C GLU A 98 5.57 -6.54 -16.00
N VAL A 99 4.66 -6.05 -15.15
CA VAL A 99 4.77 -4.73 -14.50
C VAL A 99 6.04 -4.65 -13.65
N ARG A 100 6.34 -5.68 -12.85
CA ARG A 100 7.56 -5.76 -12.03
C ARG A 100 8.84 -5.80 -12.89
N ALA A 101 8.81 -6.47 -14.03
CA ALA A 101 9.94 -6.47 -14.94
C ALA A 101 10.24 -5.07 -15.51
N GLY A 102 9.20 -4.29 -15.83
CA GLY A 102 9.33 -2.89 -16.21
C GLY A 102 9.94 -2.04 -15.10
N PHE A 103 9.45 -2.20 -13.88
CA PHE A 103 9.98 -1.49 -12.70
C PHE A 103 11.46 -1.82 -12.43
N ARG A 104 11.88 -3.07 -12.59
CA ARG A 104 13.30 -3.44 -12.49
C ARG A 104 14.18 -2.72 -13.50
N THR A 105 13.70 -2.63 -14.73
CA THR A 105 14.44 -1.88 -15.76
C THR A 105 14.57 -0.42 -15.36
N PHE A 106 13.48 0.19 -14.92
CA PHE A 106 13.46 1.55 -14.37
C PHE A 106 14.48 1.74 -13.23
N LEU A 107 14.53 0.83 -12.26
CA LEU A 107 15.46 0.90 -11.12
C LEU A 107 16.94 0.85 -11.54
N ARG A 108 17.25 0.06 -12.58
CA ARG A 108 18.62 -0.08 -13.08
C ARG A 108 19.08 1.10 -13.95
N GLU A 109 18.13 1.82 -14.56
CA GLU A 109 18.38 2.99 -15.39
C GLU A 109 18.38 4.30 -14.60
N ALA A 110 17.78 4.31 -13.41
CA ALA A 110 17.71 5.50 -12.55
C ALA A 110 19.08 5.83 -11.94
N ASP A 111 19.31 7.11 -11.68
CA ASP A 111 20.50 7.57 -10.95
C ASP A 111 20.50 6.97 -9.54
N PRO A 112 21.51 6.19 -9.14
CA PRO A 112 21.58 5.57 -7.82
C PRO A 112 21.46 6.58 -6.67
N ALA A 113 21.90 7.82 -6.83
CA ALA A 113 21.78 8.86 -5.82
C ALA A 113 20.32 9.26 -5.53
N LEU A 114 19.42 9.08 -6.50
CA LEU A 114 17.99 9.38 -6.32
C LEU A 114 17.25 8.24 -5.63
N LEU A 115 17.76 7.01 -5.69
CA LEU A 115 17.05 5.83 -5.17
C LEU A 115 16.92 5.82 -3.65
N SER A 116 17.92 6.34 -2.91
CA SER A 116 17.90 6.42 -1.45
C SER A 116 17.39 7.77 -0.92
N THR A 117 17.15 8.75 -1.80
CA THR A 117 16.70 10.08 -1.42
C THR A 117 15.16 10.12 -1.35
N ARG A 118 14.62 10.59 -0.23
CA ARG A 118 13.18 10.89 -0.13
C ARG A 118 12.84 12.15 -0.92
N PRO A 119 11.73 12.17 -1.67
CA PRO A 119 11.30 13.36 -2.40
C PRO A 119 10.90 14.51 -1.46
N ASP A 120 10.39 14.17 -0.27
CA ASP A 120 10.04 15.06 0.84
C ASP A 120 9.98 14.25 2.15
N PRO A 121 9.80 14.87 3.34
CA PRO A 121 9.78 14.17 4.62
C PRO A 121 8.64 13.14 4.79
N GLU A 122 7.54 13.30 4.08
CA GLU A 122 6.33 12.49 4.23
C GLU A 122 6.33 11.29 3.28
N ASN A 123 7.04 11.37 2.16
CA ASN A 123 7.06 10.34 1.14
C ASN A 123 8.34 9.48 1.18
N TRP A 124 8.18 8.20 0.95
CA TRP A 124 9.28 7.23 0.94
C TRP A 124 10.19 7.39 -0.28
N SER A 125 11.47 7.11 -0.08
CA SER A 125 12.42 6.89 -1.15
C SER A 125 12.09 5.62 -1.94
N VAL A 126 12.71 5.45 -3.10
CA VAL A 126 12.57 4.23 -3.90
C VAL A 126 13.02 2.98 -3.13
N ILE A 127 14.15 3.08 -2.43
CA ILE A 127 14.67 1.98 -1.58
C ILE A 127 13.68 1.63 -0.48
N GLU A 128 13.06 2.62 0.17
CA GLU A 128 12.06 2.38 1.21
C GLU A 128 10.79 1.72 0.63
N ASN A 129 10.30 2.17 -0.51
CA ASN A 129 9.19 1.53 -1.22
C ASN A 129 9.51 0.06 -1.57
N LEU A 130 10.69 -0.23 -2.12
CA LEU A 130 11.08 -1.60 -2.46
C LEU A 130 11.20 -2.48 -1.20
N ARG A 131 11.77 -1.97 -0.13
CA ARG A 131 11.83 -2.67 1.17
C ARG A 131 10.45 -2.90 1.76
N HIS A 132 9.52 -1.96 1.57
CA HIS A 132 8.13 -2.16 1.99
C HIS A 132 7.43 -3.24 1.16
N LEU A 133 7.65 -3.29 -0.16
CA LEU A 133 7.15 -4.37 -1.01
C LEU A 133 7.67 -5.74 -0.56
N ILE A 134 8.95 -5.85 -0.18
CA ILE A 134 9.52 -7.09 0.38
C ILE A 134 8.77 -7.49 1.66
N PHE A 135 8.52 -6.55 2.57
CA PHE A 135 7.78 -6.82 3.80
C PHE A 135 6.33 -7.25 3.52
N ALA A 136 5.63 -6.51 2.67
CA ALA A 136 4.23 -6.75 2.39
C ALA A 136 4.00 -8.12 1.70
N GLU A 137 4.81 -8.46 0.68
CA GLU A 137 4.70 -9.77 0.05
C GLU A 137 5.09 -10.92 0.99
N ASP A 138 6.08 -10.71 1.87
CA ASP A 138 6.43 -11.71 2.89
C ASP A 138 5.28 -11.95 3.86
N LEU A 139 4.62 -10.87 4.30
CA LEU A 139 3.41 -10.94 5.12
C LEU A 139 2.28 -11.69 4.39
N TYR A 140 1.97 -11.31 3.16
CA TYR A 140 0.90 -11.92 2.37
C TYR A 140 1.18 -13.40 2.13
N LEU A 141 2.35 -13.73 1.58
CA LEU A 141 2.71 -15.10 1.26
C LEU A 141 2.83 -15.97 2.51
N ASN A 142 3.75 -15.62 3.39
CA ASN A 142 4.11 -16.53 4.48
C ASN A 142 3.04 -16.56 5.56
N ARG A 143 2.51 -15.41 5.98
CA ARG A 143 1.54 -15.38 7.07
C ARG A 143 0.14 -15.78 6.63
N TRP A 144 -0.36 -15.22 5.53
CA TRP A 144 -1.76 -15.38 5.17
C TRP A 144 -2.02 -16.54 4.21
N LEU A 145 -1.13 -16.79 3.25
CA LEU A 145 -1.31 -17.88 2.30
C LEU A 145 -0.75 -19.19 2.83
N LEU A 146 0.49 -19.22 3.31
CA LEU A 146 1.18 -20.43 3.75
C LEU A 146 1.02 -20.72 5.26
N GLN A 147 0.46 -19.79 6.04
CA GLN A 147 0.28 -19.88 7.50
C GLN A 147 1.59 -20.20 8.24
N ASN A 148 2.68 -19.61 7.82
CA ASN A 148 4.00 -19.75 8.44
C ASN A 148 4.12 -18.81 9.64
N ASP A 149 4.69 -19.28 10.73
CA ASP A 149 4.83 -18.50 11.97
C ASP A 149 6.02 -17.53 11.95
N GLU A 150 7.02 -17.76 11.10
CA GLU A 150 8.22 -16.94 10.97
C GLU A 150 8.36 -16.36 9.54
N PRO A 151 7.48 -15.43 9.10
CA PRO A 151 7.48 -14.95 7.72
C PRO A 151 8.52 -13.86 7.41
N TRP A 152 9.10 -13.22 8.43
CA TRP A 152 9.65 -11.87 8.26
C TRP A 152 11.01 -11.80 7.58
N CYS A 153 11.08 -11.14 6.44
CA CYS A 153 12.33 -10.79 5.78
C CYS A 153 13.04 -9.63 6.52
N LYS A 154 14.31 -9.85 6.91
CA LYS A 154 15.13 -8.86 7.63
C LYS A 154 15.45 -7.60 6.80
N LEU A 155 15.35 -7.69 5.47
CA LEU A 155 15.54 -6.56 4.55
C LEU A 155 14.29 -5.69 4.40
N GLY A 156 13.13 -6.16 4.85
CA GLY A 156 11.86 -5.48 4.71
C GLY A 156 11.80 -4.12 5.44
N LEU A 157 10.80 -3.32 5.10
CA LEU A 157 10.45 -2.11 5.84
C LEU A 157 8.99 -2.20 6.27
N ARG A 158 8.76 -2.22 7.57
CA ARG A 158 7.40 -2.19 8.14
C ARG A 158 6.83 -0.78 8.12
N PRO A 159 5.52 -0.60 7.93
CA PRO A 159 4.88 0.69 8.08
C PRO A 159 4.87 1.13 9.55
N ALA A 160 4.89 2.44 9.79
CA ALA A 160 5.03 3.02 11.13
C ALA A 160 3.88 2.62 12.09
N PHE A 161 2.67 2.44 11.57
CA PHE A 161 1.49 2.07 12.39
C PHE A 161 1.62 0.69 13.08
N LEU A 162 2.53 -0.17 12.64
CA LEU A 162 2.80 -1.45 13.32
C LEU A 162 3.58 -1.30 14.63
N GLY A 163 4.14 -0.12 14.89
CA GLY A 163 4.84 0.18 16.14
C GLY A 163 6.02 -0.77 16.42
N ASP A 164 6.36 -0.91 17.71
CA ASP A 164 7.48 -1.74 18.18
C ASP A 164 7.04 -3.09 18.72
N GLU A 165 6.03 -3.71 18.12
CA GLU A 165 5.59 -5.04 18.52
C GLU A 165 6.71 -6.08 18.39
N PRO A 166 6.98 -6.90 19.43
CA PRO A 166 8.10 -7.85 19.45
C PRO A 166 8.10 -8.82 18.27
N ARG A 167 6.93 -9.21 17.77
CA ARG A 167 6.80 -10.11 16.61
C ARG A 167 7.34 -9.55 15.30
N TYR A 168 7.52 -8.22 15.19
CA TYR A 168 8.10 -7.57 14.03
C TYR A 168 9.55 -7.11 14.25
N ALA A 169 10.17 -7.51 15.37
CA ALA A 169 11.52 -7.05 15.74
C ALA A 169 12.57 -7.34 14.67
N ASP A 170 12.43 -8.45 13.95
CA ASP A 170 13.37 -8.86 12.91
C ASP A 170 13.16 -8.13 11.56
N VAL A 171 12.00 -7.51 11.34
CA VAL A 171 11.73 -6.76 10.12
C VAL A 171 12.62 -5.53 10.07
N GLY A 172 13.41 -5.39 9.00
CA GLY A 172 14.31 -4.27 8.83
C GLY A 172 15.56 -4.31 9.71
N SER A 173 15.81 -5.41 10.45
CA SER A 173 17.00 -5.58 11.27
C SER A 173 18.30 -5.58 10.46
N GLN A 174 18.23 -5.80 9.16
CA GLN A 174 19.35 -5.70 8.22
C GLN A 174 19.04 -4.62 7.16
N PRO A 175 19.21 -3.33 7.46
CA PRO A 175 19.00 -2.27 6.49
C PRO A 175 19.94 -2.46 5.31
N CYS A 176 19.40 -2.35 4.08
CA CYS A 176 20.13 -2.53 2.84
C CYS A 176 19.69 -1.46 1.85
N GLU A 177 20.64 -0.86 1.16
CA GLU A 177 20.42 0.10 0.05
C GLU A 177 20.91 -0.46 -1.29
N ASP A 178 21.51 -1.64 -1.31
CA ASP A 178 21.93 -2.30 -2.54
C ASP A 178 20.72 -2.86 -3.29
N ILE A 179 20.46 -2.26 -4.45
CA ILE A 179 19.27 -2.55 -5.25
C ILE A 179 19.21 -4.00 -5.71
N GLU A 180 20.34 -4.58 -6.08
CA GLU A 180 20.36 -5.95 -6.60
C GLU A 180 20.11 -6.98 -5.48
N THR A 181 20.60 -6.72 -4.27
CA THR A 181 20.28 -7.53 -3.07
C THR A 181 18.79 -7.45 -2.75
N LEU A 182 18.20 -6.25 -2.78
CA LEU A 182 16.76 -6.06 -2.52
C LEU A 182 15.91 -6.71 -3.60
N LEU A 183 16.26 -6.55 -4.88
CA LEU A 183 15.57 -7.20 -5.99
C LEU A 183 15.63 -8.72 -5.88
N ALA A 184 16.78 -9.28 -5.53
CA ALA A 184 16.92 -10.73 -5.36
C ALA A 184 16.04 -11.27 -4.21
N ALA A 185 15.95 -10.54 -3.09
CA ALA A 185 15.08 -10.89 -1.98
C ALA A 185 13.60 -10.84 -2.38
N TRP A 186 13.18 -9.75 -3.05
CA TRP A 186 11.82 -9.59 -3.55
C TRP A 186 11.44 -10.70 -4.53
N ASP A 187 12.37 -11.07 -5.45
CA ASP A 187 12.16 -12.16 -6.39
C ASP A 187 11.98 -13.52 -5.74
N ALA A 188 12.78 -13.80 -4.73
CA ALA A 188 12.68 -15.07 -4.03
C ALA A 188 11.30 -15.25 -3.35
N ILE A 189 10.76 -14.18 -2.76
CA ILE A 189 9.41 -14.19 -2.19
C ILE A 189 8.38 -14.35 -3.30
N HIS A 190 8.49 -13.56 -4.37
CA HIS A 190 7.55 -13.59 -5.49
C HIS A 190 7.52 -14.93 -6.22
N ALA A 191 8.67 -15.56 -6.42
CA ALA A 191 8.74 -16.90 -7.02
C ALA A 191 7.94 -17.93 -6.22
N ARG A 192 7.99 -17.87 -4.89
CA ARG A 192 7.20 -18.71 -3.99
C ARG A 192 5.70 -18.37 -4.08
N MET A 193 5.36 -17.09 -4.19
CA MET A 193 3.97 -16.63 -4.43
C MET A 193 3.42 -17.22 -5.72
N MET A 194 4.18 -17.14 -6.82
CA MET A 194 3.78 -17.67 -8.12
C MET A 194 3.69 -19.20 -8.10
N ALA A 195 4.55 -19.89 -7.35
CA ALA A 195 4.45 -21.34 -7.16
C ALA A 195 3.14 -21.74 -6.43
N PHE A 196 2.75 -21.00 -5.40
CA PHE A 196 1.45 -21.18 -4.73
C PHE A 196 0.29 -20.95 -5.70
N VAL A 197 0.30 -19.84 -6.42
CA VAL A 197 -0.76 -19.46 -7.38
C VAL A 197 -0.91 -20.46 -8.53
N ALA A 198 0.19 -21.06 -8.98
CA ALA A 198 0.16 -22.07 -10.06
C ALA A 198 -0.73 -23.27 -9.72
N THR A 199 -0.82 -23.61 -8.43
CA THR A 199 -1.55 -24.80 -7.95
C THR A 199 -2.81 -24.47 -7.16
N VAL A 200 -3.12 -23.19 -6.92
CA VAL A 200 -4.26 -22.76 -6.11
C VAL A 200 -5.59 -23.24 -6.71
N SER A 201 -6.45 -23.80 -5.88
CA SER A 201 -7.81 -24.23 -6.25
C SER A 201 -8.84 -23.16 -5.90
N ALA A 202 -10.05 -23.26 -6.47
CA ALA A 202 -11.17 -22.40 -6.11
C ALA A 202 -11.54 -22.56 -4.62
N GLU A 203 -11.43 -23.77 -4.06
CA GLU A 203 -11.66 -24.02 -2.63
C GLU A 203 -10.65 -23.25 -1.77
N GLU A 204 -9.37 -23.33 -2.13
CA GLU A 204 -8.30 -22.59 -1.43
C GLU A 204 -8.48 -21.08 -1.51
N LEU A 205 -8.95 -20.54 -2.65
CA LEU A 205 -9.25 -19.11 -2.79
C LEU A 205 -10.36 -18.63 -1.83
N HIS A 206 -11.25 -19.51 -1.40
CA HIS A 206 -12.29 -19.20 -0.43
C HIS A 206 -11.84 -19.39 1.04
N ARG A 207 -10.65 -19.97 1.29
CA ARG A 207 -10.13 -20.16 2.63
C ARG A 207 -10.04 -18.83 3.38
N ASP A 208 -10.62 -18.80 4.59
CA ASP A 208 -10.66 -17.60 5.45
C ASP A 208 -9.28 -17.30 6.05
N THR A 209 -8.82 -16.08 5.92
CA THR A 209 -7.59 -15.54 6.52
C THR A 209 -7.89 -14.48 7.58
N SER A 210 -9.15 -14.12 7.82
CA SER A 210 -9.55 -13.00 8.69
C SER A 210 -9.16 -13.18 10.15
N LYS A 211 -8.89 -14.41 10.58
CA LYS A 211 -8.41 -14.75 11.94
C LYS A 211 -6.91 -14.58 12.12
N LEU A 212 -6.19 -14.32 11.03
CA LEU A 212 -4.76 -14.02 11.05
C LEU A 212 -4.57 -12.53 11.26
N ASP A 213 -3.41 -12.14 11.79
CA ASP A 213 -3.06 -10.74 11.99
C ASP A 213 -3.23 -9.93 10.70
N PHE A 214 -4.03 -8.87 10.72
CA PHE A 214 -4.38 -8.04 9.56
C PHE A 214 -5.00 -8.80 8.38
N GLY A 215 -5.54 -10.00 8.61
CA GLY A 215 -6.13 -10.84 7.57
C GLY A 215 -7.15 -10.10 6.71
N GLN A 216 -7.05 -10.25 5.40
CA GLN A 216 -7.85 -9.54 4.40
C GLN A 216 -9.13 -10.29 3.99
N GLY A 217 -9.65 -11.16 4.85
CA GLY A 217 -10.83 -11.99 4.61
C GLY A 217 -10.46 -13.34 4.01
N THR A 218 -10.37 -13.48 2.69
CA THR A 218 -10.06 -14.77 2.05
C THR A 218 -8.76 -14.74 1.26
N VAL A 219 -8.18 -15.92 0.96
CA VAL A 219 -7.00 -16.07 0.11
C VAL A 219 -7.15 -15.29 -1.20
N GLY A 220 -8.29 -15.41 -1.88
CA GLY A 220 -8.55 -14.68 -3.13
C GLY A 220 -8.50 -13.16 -2.93
N ARG A 221 -9.02 -12.65 -1.81
CA ARG A 221 -8.95 -11.23 -1.45
C ARG A 221 -7.53 -10.77 -1.15
N VAL A 222 -6.74 -11.60 -0.48
CA VAL A 222 -5.31 -11.32 -0.24
C VAL A 222 -4.58 -11.14 -1.57
N LEU A 223 -4.77 -12.06 -2.53
CA LEU A 223 -4.13 -11.98 -3.85
C LEU A 223 -4.61 -10.77 -4.67
N GLN A 224 -5.90 -10.41 -4.55
CA GLN A 224 -6.45 -9.19 -5.16
C GLN A 224 -5.82 -7.92 -4.56
N THR A 225 -5.63 -7.88 -3.24
CA THR A 225 -4.98 -6.75 -2.56
C THR A 225 -3.53 -6.64 -2.98
N LEU A 226 -2.79 -7.75 -3.03
CA LEU A 226 -1.40 -7.79 -3.46
C LEU A 226 -1.19 -7.10 -4.81
N SER A 227 -1.98 -7.47 -5.83
CA SER A 227 -1.78 -6.95 -7.19
C SER A 227 -1.93 -5.43 -7.27
N ARG A 228 -2.83 -4.84 -6.48
CA ARG A 228 -3.04 -3.40 -6.40
C ARG A 228 -1.97 -2.71 -5.57
N HIS A 229 -1.63 -3.28 -4.43
CA HIS A 229 -0.64 -2.76 -3.51
C HIS A 229 0.75 -2.65 -4.18
N ASP A 230 1.18 -3.68 -4.90
CA ASP A 230 2.44 -3.65 -5.63
C ASP A 230 2.46 -2.52 -6.67
N LEU A 231 1.39 -2.38 -7.46
CA LEU A 231 1.31 -1.31 -8.44
C LEU A 231 1.38 0.08 -7.79
N GLU A 232 0.68 0.30 -6.68
CA GLU A 232 0.67 1.57 -5.95
C GLU A 232 2.09 1.96 -5.50
N HIS A 233 2.82 1.05 -4.86
CA HIS A 233 4.19 1.32 -4.41
C HIS A 233 5.19 1.45 -5.56
N ILE A 234 5.01 0.72 -6.66
CA ILE A 234 5.79 0.92 -7.88
C ILE A 234 5.57 2.35 -8.42
N ARG A 235 4.32 2.82 -8.51
CA ARG A 235 4.01 4.19 -8.97
C ARG A 235 4.53 5.27 -8.02
N GLN A 236 4.48 5.05 -6.72
CA GLN A 236 5.07 5.96 -5.73
C GLN A 236 6.59 6.06 -5.92
N ALA A 237 7.28 4.95 -6.13
CA ALA A 237 8.71 4.93 -6.38
C ALA A 237 9.09 5.65 -7.70
N GLU A 238 8.35 5.43 -8.78
CA GLU A 238 8.54 6.12 -10.06
C GLU A 238 8.30 7.63 -9.94
N ALA A 239 7.27 8.04 -9.19
CA ALA A 239 6.96 9.44 -8.92
C ALA A 239 8.05 10.12 -8.09
N ALA A 240 8.62 9.45 -7.09
CA ALA A 240 9.70 9.97 -6.27
C ALA A 240 10.93 10.36 -7.12
N VAL A 241 11.38 9.48 -8.03
CA VAL A 241 12.49 9.79 -8.95
C VAL A 241 12.15 10.97 -9.86
N THR A 242 10.92 11.00 -10.37
CA THR A 242 10.47 12.09 -11.26
C THR A 242 10.52 13.45 -10.55
N GLN A 243 10.00 13.52 -9.32
CA GLN A 243 9.98 14.73 -8.50
C GLN A 243 11.41 15.22 -8.17
N LEU A 244 12.29 14.30 -7.77
CA LEU A 244 13.70 14.62 -7.46
C LEU A 244 14.46 15.12 -8.68
N SER A 245 14.27 14.48 -9.84
CA SER A 245 14.90 14.89 -11.11
C SER A 245 14.48 16.30 -11.53
N GLN A 246 13.21 16.65 -11.34
CA GLN A 246 12.68 17.99 -11.64
C GLN A 246 13.23 19.07 -10.67
N SER A 247 13.46 18.69 -9.42
CA SER A 247 14.01 19.60 -8.41
C SER A 247 15.50 19.89 -8.61
N ALA A 248 16.26 18.91 -9.10
CA ALA A 248 17.69 19.04 -9.41
C ALA A 248 17.97 19.90 -10.66
N GLY A 249 16.98 20.09 -11.53
CA GLY A 249 17.09 20.89 -12.76
C GLY A 249 16.71 22.37 -12.59
N ARG A 250 16.36 22.80 -11.38
CA ARG A 250 16.04 24.19 -11.03
C ARG A 250 17.17 24.82 -10.21
#